data_c3f36f7321a03e936524702b8abbffa8
#
_entry.id   c3f36f7321a03e936524702b8abbffa8
#
_cell.length_a   1.000
_cell.length_b   1.000
_cell.length_c   1.000
_cell.angle_alpha   90.00
_cell.angle_beta   90.00
_cell.angle_gamma   90.00
#
_symmetry.space_group_name_H-M   'P 1'
#
loop_
_entity.id
_entity.type
_entity.pdbx_description
1 polymer ?
#
loop_
_entity_poly.entity_id
_entity_poly.type
_entity_poly.pdbx_seq_one_letter_code
_entity_poly.pdbx_strand_id
1 'polypeptide(L)'
;SCAPADRTLFSSTSLGHASESEVRRHLSLMWGVDTAGWELVAKYDIKNSLPLFAPGLSHAQSLQVRPGVWRAGDYLSAASQNGALASGRLAALELINSL
;
A
#
# COMPACT_ATOMS: atom_id res chain seq x y z
N SER A 1 5.85 3.40 20.69
CA SER A 1 7.08 3.07 19.96
C SER A 1 7.10 1.58 19.64
N CYS A 2 7.41 1.22 18.39
CA CYS A 2 7.56 -0.18 17.97
C CYS A 2 8.96 -0.76 18.27
N ALA A 3 9.85 0.03 18.88
CA ALA A 3 11.18 -0.36 19.25
C ALA A 3 11.38 -0.27 20.77
N PRO A 4 12.30 -1.09 21.37
CA PRO A 4 12.74 -0.92 22.73
C PRO A 4 13.29 0.49 22.99
N ALA A 5 13.31 0.92 24.26
CA ALA A 5 13.66 2.30 24.61
C ALA A 5 15.11 2.70 24.24
N ASP A 6 16.00 1.73 24.14
CA ASP A 6 17.41 1.90 23.80
C ASP A 6 17.72 1.71 22.31
N ARG A 7 16.70 1.50 21.48
CA ARG A 7 16.84 1.22 20.04
C ARG A 7 15.95 2.09 19.19
N THR A 8 16.38 2.33 17.95
CA THR A 8 15.58 3.01 16.93
C THR A 8 15.31 2.04 15.80
N LEU A 9 14.03 1.94 15.38
CA LEU A 9 13.62 1.15 14.24
C LEU A 9 13.37 2.07 13.04
N PHE A 10 14.03 1.76 11.92
CA PHE A 10 13.77 2.38 10.64
C PHE A 10 12.94 1.43 9.77
N SER A 11 11.87 1.94 9.20
CA SER A 11 11.07 1.23 8.20
C SER A 11 11.23 1.93 6.86
N SER A 12 11.60 1.15 5.84
CA SER A 12 11.74 1.64 4.47
C SER A 12 10.82 0.85 3.55
N THR A 13 10.13 1.55 2.66
CA THR A 13 9.25 0.95 1.67
C THR A 13 9.69 1.38 0.28
N SER A 14 9.79 0.44 -0.65
CA SER A 14 10.14 0.68 -2.05
C SER A 14 9.07 0.13 -2.97
N LEU A 15 8.81 0.83 -4.07
CA LEU A 15 8.02 0.29 -5.16
C LEU A 15 8.94 -0.58 -6.04
N GLY A 16 8.53 -1.84 -6.27
CA GLY A 16 9.35 -2.81 -6.97
C GLY A 16 10.43 -3.44 -6.09
N HIS A 17 11.29 -4.23 -6.74
CA HIS A 17 12.35 -4.93 -6.05
C HIS A 17 13.49 -3.97 -5.66
N ALA A 18 13.90 -4.00 -4.42
CA ALA A 18 15.09 -3.31 -3.94
C ALA A 18 15.98 -4.27 -3.15
N SER A 19 17.28 -4.26 -3.43
CA SER A 19 18.25 -4.99 -2.63
C SER A 19 18.50 -4.28 -1.29
N GLU A 20 18.96 -5.02 -0.29
CA GLU A 20 19.34 -4.43 1.00
C GLU A 20 20.42 -3.35 0.83
N SER A 21 21.41 -3.59 -0.01
CA SER A 21 22.49 -2.65 -0.27
C SER A 21 22.00 -1.32 -0.87
N GLU A 22 21.03 -1.36 -1.78
CA GLU A 22 20.40 -0.16 -2.33
C GLU A 22 19.62 0.62 -1.27
N VAL A 23 18.83 -0.08 -0.46
CA VAL A 23 18.09 0.55 0.64
C VAL A 23 19.05 1.20 1.63
N ARG A 24 20.10 0.51 2.05
CA ARG A 24 21.13 1.06 2.96
C ARG A 24 21.80 2.29 2.37
N ARG A 25 22.18 2.24 1.09
CA ARG A 25 22.78 3.39 0.39
C ARG A 25 21.84 4.60 0.38
N HIS A 26 20.56 4.39 0.09
CA HIS A 26 19.56 5.46 0.10
C HIS A 26 19.35 6.03 1.51
N LEU A 27 19.26 5.18 2.52
CA LEU A 27 19.13 5.62 3.92
C LEU A 27 20.36 6.42 4.37
N SER A 28 21.58 5.98 4.00
CA SER A 28 22.80 6.74 4.28
C SER A 28 22.77 8.12 3.65
N LEU A 29 22.33 8.23 2.40
CA LEU A 29 22.21 9.53 1.70
C LEU A 29 21.14 10.43 2.33
N MET A 30 19.99 9.88 2.69
CA MET A 30 18.87 10.65 3.24
C MET A 30 19.16 11.18 4.65
N TRP A 31 19.85 10.40 5.46
CA TRP A 31 20.09 10.73 6.87
C TRP A 31 21.51 11.23 7.14
N GLY A 32 22.41 11.16 6.16
CA GLY A 32 23.81 11.58 6.32
C GLY A 32 24.59 10.72 7.30
N VAL A 33 24.25 9.43 7.44
CA VAL A 33 24.86 8.51 8.40
C VAL A 33 25.36 7.24 7.73
N ASP A 34 26.35 6.58 8.34
CA ASP A 34 26.76 5.25 7.91
C ASP A 34 25.75 4.19 8.42
N THR A 35 25.23 3.42 7.51
CA THR A 35 24.26 2.34 7.80
C THR A 35 24.89 0.94 7.86
N ALA A 36 26.23 0.84 7.71
CA ALA A 36 26.91 -0.46 7.67
C ALA A 36 26.74 -1.27 8.96
N GLY A 37 26.71 -0.59 10.09
CA GLY A 37 26.53 -1.20 11.41
C GLY A 37 25.07 -1.46 11.80
N TRP A 38 24.09 -1.15 10.94
CA TRP A 38 22.67 -1.37 11.27
C TRP A 38 22.29 -2.84 11.10
N GLU A 39 21.47 -3.34 12.00
CA GLU A 39 20.91 -4.68 11.93
C GLU A 39 19.70 -4.70 10.99
N LEU A 40 19.65 -5.66 10.06
CA LEU A 40 18.43 -5.94 9.30
C LEU A 40 17.50 -6.82 10.12
N VAL A 41 16.40 -6.26 10.59
CA VAL A 41 15.41 -6.99 11.38
C VAL A 41 14.56 -7.91 10.50
N ALA A 42 14.03 -7.37 9.40
CA ALA A 42 13.21 -8.14 8.46
C ALA A 42 13.15 -7.46 7.09
N LYS A 43 12.93 -8.27 6.06
CA LYS A 43 12.60 -7.83 4.70
C LYS A 43 11.36 -8.58 4.21
N TYR A 44 10.39 -7.83 3.71
CA TYR A 44 9.16 -8.39 3.15
C TYR A 44 9.04 -8.01 1.67
N ASP A 45 8.80 -8.98 0.83
CA ASP A 45 8.44 -8.79 -0.58
C ASP A 45 6.94 -9.08 -0.74
N ILE A 46 6.14 -8.00 -0.73
CA ILE A 46 4.68 -8.09 -0.72
C ILE A 46 4.17 -7.90 -2.13
N LYS A 47 3.85 -8.99 -2.81
CA LYS A 47 3.26 -8.96 -4.15
C LYS A 47 1.86 -8.35 -4.11
N ASN A 48 1.54 -7.57 -5.13
CA ASN A 48 0.22 -6.93 -5.28
C ASN A 48 -0.21 -6.09 -4.07
N SER A 49 0.75 -5.46 -3.39
CA SER A 49 0.51 -4.69 -2.17
C SER A 49 -0.22 -3.37 -2.40
N LEU A 50 -0.07 -2.77 -3.58
CA LEU A 50 -0.69 -1.50 -3.93
C LEU A 50 -1.34 -1.58 -5.31
N PRO A 51 -2.52 -0.95 -5.49
CA PRO A 51 -3.13 -0.82 -6.81
C PRO A 51 -2.32 0.15 -7.69
N LEU A 52 -2.25 -0.17 -8.98
CA LEU A 52 -1.64 0.72 -9.97
C LEU A 52 -2.67 1.70 -10.49
N PHE A 53 -2.44 2.99 -10.26
CA PHE A 53 -3.20 4.10 -10.86
C PHE A 53 -2.34 4.75 -11.95
N ALA A 54 -2.50 4.30 -13.19
CA ALA A 54 -1.82 4.94 -14.30
C ALA A 54 -2.48 6.28 -14.65
N PRO A 55 -1.72 7.28 -15.13
CA PRO A 55 -2.28 8.53 -15.61
C PRO A 55 -3.37 8.28 -16.68
N GLY A 56 -4.49 8.99 -16.57
CA GLY A 56 -5.62 8.88 -17.50
C GLY A 56 -6.58 7.72 -17.25
N LEU A 57 -6.33 6.85 -16.29
CA LEU A 57 -7.33 5.86 -15.88
C LEU A 57 -8.45 6.55 -15.09
N SER A 58 -9.70 6.24 -15.48
CA SER A 58 -10.86 6.66 -14.69
C SER A 58 -10.92 5.86 -13.40
N HIS A 59 -11.07 6.56 -12.28
CA HIS A 59 -11.35 5.94 -10.98
C HIS A 59 -12.80 5.45 -10.85
N ALA A 60 -13.68 5.86 -11.77
CA ALA A 60 -15.07 5.45 -11.79
C ALA A 60 -15.25 4.10 -12.53
N GLN A 61 -14.88 3.02 -11.86
CA GLN A 61 -15.16 1.68 -12.33
C GLN A 61 -16.46 1.16 -11.76
N SER A 62 -17.21 0.33 -12.55
CA SER A 62 -18.39 -0.32 -12.05
C SER A 62 -18.08 -1.19 -10.84
N LEU A 63 -18.86 -1.04 -9.79
CA LEU A 63 -18.76 -1.88 -8.59
C LEU A 63 -19.45 -3.22 -8.83
N GLN A 64 -20.50 -3.26 -9.63
CA GLN A 64 -21.15 -4.50 -10.04
C GLN A 64 -20.34 -5.18 -11.16
N VAL A 65 -19.88 -6.39 -10.91
CA VAL A 65 -19.14 -7.23 -11.85
C VAL A 65 -20.08 -7.99 -12.79
N ARG A 66 -21.18 -8.50 -12.23
CA ARG A 66 -22.25 -9.22 -12.93
C ARG A 66 -23.50 -9.21 -12.03
N PRO A 67 -24.68 -9.54 -12.56
CA PRO A 67 -25.88 -9.62 -11.73
C PRO A 67 -25.66 -10.46 -10.46
N GLY A 68 -25.97 -9.88 -9.31
CA GLY A 68 -25.80 -10.49 -7.99
C GLY A 68 -24.38 -10.51 -7.43
N VAL A 69 -23.39 -9.91 -8.12
CA VAL A 69 -21.99 -9.91 -7.67
C VAL A 69 -21.40 -8.50 -7.73
N TRP A 70 -20.96 -8.00 -6.60
CA TRP A 70 -20.27 -6.71 -6.46
C TRP A 70 -18.85 -6.92 -5.99
N ARG A 71 -18.00 -5.92 -6.25
CA ARG A 71 -16.62 -5.84 -5.78
C ARG A 71 -16.39 -4.50 -5.08
N ALA A 72 -15.48 -4.51 -4.10
CA ALA A 72 -15.02 -3.31 -3.42
C ALA A 72 -13.52 -3.43 -3.16
N GLY A 73 -12.85 -2.29 -3.06
CA GLY A 73 -11.42 -2.20 -2.78
C GLY A 73 -10.90 -0.80 -3.07
N ASP A 74 -9.73 -0.49 -2.56
CA ASP A 74 -9.04 0.78 -2.79
C ASP A 74 -8.72 1.01 -4.28
N TYR A 75 -8.48 -0.05 -5.05
CA TYR A 75 -8.24 -0.01 -6.50
C TYR A 75 -9.43 0.52 -7.32
N LEU A 76 -10.61 0.63 -6.72
CA LEU A 76 -11.83 1.17 -7.35
C LEU A 76 -12.12 2.62 -6.97
N SER A 77 -11.29 3.22 -6.12
CA SER A 77 -11.49 4.58 -5.62
C SER A 77 -10.14 5.30 -5.52
N ALA A 78 -9.47 5.23 -4.39
CA ALA A 78 -8.15 5.80 -4.17
C ALA A 78 -7.31 4.77 -3.41
N ALA A 79 -6.00 4.68 -3.73
CA ALA A 79 -5.06 3.77 -3.07
C ALA A 79 -4.85 4.15 -1.60
N SER A 80 -5.86 3.94 -0.78
CA SER A 80 -5.85 4.30 0.63
C SER A 80 -6.91 3.54 1.41
N GLN A 81 -6.77 3.49 2.73
CA GLN A 81 -7.82 2.96 3.62
C GLN A 81 -9.16 3.67 3.43
N ASN A 82 -9.14 5.00 3.26
CA ASN A 82 -10.35 5.77 2.99
C ASN A 82 -10.99 5.39 1.65
N GLY A 83 -10.19 5.13 0.61
CA GLY A 83 -10.68 4.65 -0.68
C GLY A 83 -11.31 3.26 -0.57
N ALA A 84 -10.71 2.35 0.19
CA ALA A 84 -11.28 1.03 0.45
C ALA A 84 -12.64 1.13 1.16
N LEU A 85 -12.73 1.95 2.22
CA LEU A 85 -13.98 2.21 2.95
C LEU A 85 -15.06 2.83 2.06
N ALA A 86 -14.70 3.84 1.26
CA ALA A 86 -15.63 4.51 0.34
C ALA A 86 -16.20 3.53 -0.69
N SER A 87 -15.34 2.71 -1.31
CA SER A 87 -15.79 1.73 -2.31
C SER A 87 -16.67 0.65 -1.68
N GLY A 88 -16.36 0.19 -0.48
CA GLY A 88 -17.16 -0.77 0.26
C GLY A 88 -18.57 -0.22 0.58
N ARG A 89 -18.64 1.03 1.05
CA ARG A 89 -19.91 1.71 1.30
C ARG A 89 -20.77 1.83 0.03
N LEU A 90 -20.15 2.23 -1.09
CA LEU A 90 -20.88 2.37 -2.36
C LEU A 90 -21.37 1.02 -2.87
N ALA A 91 -20.56 -0.04 -2.82
CA ALA A 91 -20.97 -1.38 -3.23
C ALA A 91 -22.15 -1.89 -2.39
N ALA A 92 -22.14 -1.64 -1.08
CA ALA A 92 -23.27 -2.00 -0.21
C ALA A 92 -24.55 -1.24 -0.56
N LEU A 93 -24.46 0.06 -0.86
CA LEU A 93 -25.61 0.86 -1.27
C LEU A 93 -26.19 0.39 -2.62
N GLU A 94 -25.33 0.11 -3.61
CA GLU A 94 -25.78 -0.44 -4.89
C GLU A 94 -26.48 -1.79 -4.72
N LEU A 95 -25.91 -2.68 -3.88
CA LEU A 95 -26.54 -3.96 -3.57
C LEU A 95 -27.92 -3.78 -2.94
N ILE A 96 -28.05 -2.93 -1.92
CA ILE A 96 -29.33 -2.69 -1.24
C ILE A 96 -30.36 -2.14 -2.22
N ASN A 97 -29.96 -1.21 -3.09
CA ASN A 97 -30.87 -0.61 -4.08
C ASN A 97 -31.26 -1.60 -5.22
N SER A 98 -30.57 -2.72 -5.34
CA SER A 98 -30.85 -3.77 -6.34
C SER A 98 -31.81 -4.86 -5.84
N LEU A 99 -32.11 -4.87 -4.54
CA LEU A 99 -33.04 -5.79 -3.90
C LEU A 99 -34.49 -5.33 -4.06
#